data_dc43fb1daaecce78f8976816c999ca77
#
_entry.id   dc43fb1daaecce78f8976816c999ca77
#
_cell.length_a   1.000
_cell.length_b   1.000
_cell.length_c   1.000
_cell.angle_alpha   90.00
_cell.angle_beta   90.00
_cell.angle_gamma   90.00
#
_symmetry.space_group_name_H-M   'P 1'
#
loop_
_entity.id
_entity.type
_entity.pdbx_description
1 polymer ?
#
loop_
_entity_poly.entity_id
_entity_poly.type
_entity_poly.pdbx_seq_one_letter_code
_entity_poly.pdbx_strand_id
1 'polypeptide(L)'
;ITGGLFAWCLKHTKKYLGEKIKNPLVRVFSIGVILSILFLALYRGRYCGFGTNLVEAVFRGEKVYVYDWALKFILTILTLSAGFQGGEVTPLFTIGATLGAVLGNLFGIPVELSAALGYAAVFGGGTNTLLAAIFIGGEIFGYDYMPYFFIVCTAAYVFNRNSSIYSRQKLTKYSI
;
A
#
# COMPACT_ATOMS: atom_id res chain seq x y z
N ILE A 1 1.12 -10.88 -1.01
CA ILE A 1 0.43 -11.04 0.30
C ILE A 1 0.03 -9.67 0.86
N THR A 2 0.97 -8.71 1.06
CA THR A 2 0.70 -7.41 1.71
C THR A 2 -0.39 -6.60 1.02
N GLY A 3 -0.40 -6.52 -0.31
CA GLY A 3 -1.44 -5.81 -1.07
C GLY A 3 -2.82 -6.43 -0.89
N GLY A 4 -2.94 -7.76 -0.95
CA GLY A 4 -4.19 -8.47 -0.70
C GLY A 4 -4.68 -8.31 0.75
N LEU A 5 -3.75 -8.34 1.71
CA LEU A 5 -4.06 -8.06 3.11
C LEU A 5 -4.61 -6.64 3.28
N PHE A 6 -4.01 -5.65 2.61
CA PHE A 6 -4.48 -4.27 2.60
C PHE A 6 -5.93 -4.18 2.09
N ALA A 7 -6.23 -4.78 0.94
CA ALA A 7 -7.57 -4.79 0.36
C ALA A 7 -8.60 -5.46 1.29
N TRP A 8 -8.21 -6.58 1.90
CA TRP A 8 -9.05 -7.29 2.87
C TRP A 8 -9.31 -6.44 4.12
N CYS A 9 -8.26 -5.90 4.74
CA CYS A 9 -8.36 -5.04 5.91
C CYS A 9 -9.21 -3.79 5.63
N LEU A 10 -8.98 -3.12 4.49
CA LEU A 10 -9.74 -1.95 4.09
C LEU A 10 -11.24 -2.25 3.99
N LYS A 11 -11.59 -3.34 3.31
CA LYS A 11 -12.99 -3.77 3.16
C LYS A 11 -13.66 -4.04 4.51
N HIS A 12 -13.00 -4.78 5.40
CA HIS A 12 -13.55 -5.16 6.70
C HIS A 12 -13.65 -3.95 7.64
N THR A 13 -12.62 -3.11 7.71
CA THR A 13 -12.61 -1.91 8.55
C THR A 13 -13.66 -0.90 8.08
N LYS A 14 -13.81 -0.72 6.76
CA LYS A 14 -14.83 0.16 6.17
C LYS A 14 -16.25 -0.29 6.54
N LYS A 15 -16.49 -1.61 6.48
CA LYS A 15 -17.77 -2.21 6.90
C LYS A 15 -18.00 -2.01 8.41
N TYR A 16 -17.03 -2.39 9.23
CA TYR A 16 -17.12 -2.29 10.69
C TYR A 16 -17.39 -0.86 11.17
N LEU A 17 -16.64 0.11 10.68
CA LEU A 17 -16.84 1.52 11.05
C LEU A 17 -18.18 2.06 10.53
N GLY A 18 -18.65 1.62 9.36
CA GLY A 18 -19.95 1.99 8.82
C GLY A 18 -21.12 1.46 9.66
N GLU A 19 -20.99 0.27 10.24
CA GLU A 19 -21.98 -0.32 11.12
C GLU A 19 -22.00 0.33 12.52
N LYS A 20 -20.83 0.64 13.07
CA LYS A 20 -20.67 1.25 14.40
C LYS A 20 -21.05 2.73 14.42
N ILE A 21 -20.66 3.50 13.41
CA ILE A 21 -20.91 4.94 13.34
C ILE A 21 -21.68 5.20 12.03
N LYS A 22 -23.01 5.09 12.14
CA LYS A 22 -23.92 5.21 10.97
C LYS A 22 -23.89 6.59 10.33
N ASN A 23 -23.73 7.65 11.16
CA ASN A 23 -23.64 9.01 10.61
C ASN A 23 -22.25 9.26 10.01
N PRO A 24 -22.14 9.48 8.69
CA PRO A 24 -20.85 9.67 8.03
C PRO A 24 -20.10 10.91 8.50
N LEU A 25 -20.81 11.99 8.84
CA LEU A 25 -20.18 13.22 9.31
C LEU A 25 -19.53 13.02 10.69
N VAL A 26 -20.24 12.35 11.62
CA VAL A 26 -19.70 12.02 12.94
C VAL A 26 -18.50 11.10 12.82
N ARG A 27 -18.56 10.12 11.92
CA ARG A 27 -17.45 9.17 11.68
C ARG A 27 -16.20 9.89 11.16
N VAL A 28 -16.35 10.72 10.12
CA VAL A 28 -15.23 11.48 9.54
C VAL A 28 -14.65 12.43 10.58
N PHE A 29 -15.50 13.15 11.32
CA PHE A 29 -15.05 14.12 12.33
C PHE A 29 -14.30 13.43 13.48
N SER A 30 -14.89 12.41 14.11
CA SER A 30 -14.29 11.76 15.28
C SER A 30 -12.97 11.06 14.94
N ILE A 31 -12.95 10.30 13.83
CA ILE A 31 -11.71 9.61 13.40
C ILE A 31 -10.71 10.62 12.87
N GLY A 32 -11.15 11.70 12.22
CA GLY A 32 -10.29 12.78 11.74
C GLY A 32 -9.53 13.47 12.87
N VAL A 33 -10.19 13.76 13.99
CA VAL A 33 -9.53 14.32 15.17
C VAL A 33 -8.46 13.37 15.71
N ILE A 34 -8.79 12.07 15.83
CA ILE A 34 -7.83 11.05 16.30
C ILE A 34 -6.64 10.96 15.35
N LEU A 35 -6.89 10.91 14.04
CA LEU A 35 -5.83 10.86 13.02
C LEU A 35 -4.95 12.10 13.05
N SER A 36 -5.53 13.29 13.24
CA SER A 36 -4.77 14.55 13.34
C SER A 36 -3.81 14.53 14.53
N ILE A 37 -4.26 14.06 15.68
CA ILE A 37 -3.41 13.90 16.87
C ILE A 37 -2.30 12.87 16.60
N LEU A 38 -2.65 11.73 16.00
CA LEU A 38 -1.68 10.70 15.65
C LEU A 38 -0.63 11.21 14.66
N PHE A 39 -1.02 11.93 13.63
CA PHE A 39 -0.08 12.49 12.65
C PHE A 39 0.85 13.54 13.25
N LEU A 40 0.38 14.35 14.21
CA LEU A 40 1.23 15.29 14.92
C LEU A 40 2.21 14.57 15.87
N ALA A 41 1.73 13.55 16.59
CA ALA A 41 2.54 12.76 17.51
C ALA A 41 3.57 11.87 16.78
N LEU A 42 3.18 11.30 15.62
CA LEU A 42 4.02 10.42 14.83
C LEU A 42 4.88 11.23 13.84
N TYR A 43 6.06 11.64 14.31
CA TYR A 43 7.10 12.29 13.47
C TYR A 43 6.61 13.50 12.68
N ARG A 44 5.79 14.37 13.29
CA ARG A 44 5.35 15.65 12.74
C ARG A 44 4.78 15.55 11.32
N GLY A 45 3.94 14.56 11.07
CA GLY A 45 3.25 14.42 9.79
C GLY A 45 3.99 13.58 8.73
N ARG A 46 5.06 12.85 9.09
CA ARG A 46 5.78 11.95 8.18
C ARG A 46 4.87 10.99 7.40
N TYR A 47 3.76 10.58 8.00
CA TYR A 47 2.80 9.62 7.41
C TYR A 47 1.57 10.29 6.79
N CYS A 48 1.50 11.63 6.78
CA CYS A 48 0.40 12.36 6.15
C CYS A 48 0.38 12.20 4.63
N GLY A 49 -0.79 12.46 4.04
CA GLY A 49 -0.98 12.45 2.60
C GLY A 49 -0.72 11.08 1.96
N PHE A 50 -0.23 11.07 0.74
CA PHE A 50 0.01 9.84 -0.04
C PHE A 50 1.27 9.07 0.38
N GLY A 51 2.21 9.73 1.05
CA GLY A 51 3.47 9.14 1.49
C GLY A 51 4.59 9.19 0.45
N THR A 52 4.49 10.06 -0.54
CA THR A 52 5.54 10.27 -1.56
C THR A 52 6.89 10.64 -0.93
N ASN A 53 6.87 11.37 0.17
CA ASN A 53 8.04 11.67 0.98
C ASN A 53 8.78 10.42 1.48
N LEU A 54 8.05 9.35 1.80
CA LEU A 54 8.65 8.08 2.21
C LEU A 54 9.27 7.33 1.03
N VAL A 55 8.62 7.39 -0.14
CA VAL A 55 9.17 6.83 -1.38
C VAL A 55 10.45 7.57 -1.76
N GLU A 56 10.42 8.91 -1.76
CA GLU A 56 11.61 9.72 -2.02
C GLU A 56 12.74 9.42 -1.05
N ALA A 57 12.45 9.30 0.26
CA ALA A 57 13.45 8.96 1.27
C ALA A 57 14.15 7.63 0.96
N VAL A 58 13.39 6.61 0.52
CA VAL A 58 13.98 5.31 0.11
C VAL A 58 14.98 5.50 -1.04
N PHE A 59 14.58 6.18 -2.13
CA PHE A 59 15.42 6.31 -3.32
C PHE A 59 16.51 7.36 -3.22
N ARG A 60 16.47 8.24 -2.20
CA ARG A 60 17.57 9.13 -1.84
C ARG A 60 18.55 8.53 -0.83
N GLY A 61 18.34 7.29 -0.40
CA GLY A 61 19.16 6.65 0.63
C GLY A 61 18.99 7.27 2.03
N GLU A 62 17.89 8.00 2.25
CA GLU A 62 17.57 8.59 3.54
C GLU A 62 17.04 7.53 4.51
N LYS A 63 17.01 7.89 5.80
CA LYS A 63 16.59 6.95 6.86
C LYS A 63 15.11 6.55 6.73
N VAL A 64 14.89 5.26 6.48
CA VAL A 64 13.58 4.59 6.53
C VAL A 64 13.57 3.65 7.74
N TYR A 65 12.54 3.77 8.56
CA TYR A 65 12.39 2.92 9.74
C TYR A 65 11.68 1.61 9.38
N VAL A 66 12.02 0.54 10.09
CA VAL A 66 11.47 -0.81 9.87
C VAL A 66 9.93 -0.84 9.95
N TYR A 67 9.34 0.08 10.71
CA TYR A 67 7.89 0.18 10.93
C TYR A 67 7.18 1.18 10.01
N ASP A 68 7.90 1.92 9.13
CA ASP A 68 7.28 2.94 8.25
C ASP A 68 6.17 2.35 7.37
N TRP A 69 6.40 1.19 6.78
CA TRP A 69 5.41 0.50 5.96
C TRP A 69 4.15 0.12 6.76
N ALA A 70 4.32 -0.35 8.00
CA ALA A 70 3.21 -0.81 8.84
C ALA A 70 2.38 0.37 9.34
N LEU A 71 3.02 1.46 9.78
CA LEU A 71 2.32 2.68 10.16
C LEU A 71 1.57 3.28 8.99
N LYS A 72 2.20 3.35 7.81
CA LYS A 72 1.52 3.83 6.60
C LYS A 72 0.33 2.96 6.23
N PHE A 73 0.47 1.65 6.32
CA PHE A 73 -0.60 0.67 6.09
C PHE A 73 -1.81 0.93 7.01
N ILE A 74 -1.58 0.99 8.32
CA ILE A 74 -2.65 1.15 9.32
C ILE A 74 -3.33 2.51 9.18
N LEU A 75 -2.55 3.60 9.11
CA LEU A 75 -3.07 4.96 9.03
C LEU A 75 -3.86 5.19 7.73
N THR A 76 -3.43 4.61 6.62
CA THR A 76 -4.18 4.68 5.36
C THR A 76 -5.52 3.95 5.45
N ILE A 77 -5.54 2.73 6.01
CA ILE A 77 -6.78 1.98 6.20
C ILE A 77 -7.75 2.76 7.09
N LEU A 78 -7.28 3.31 8.19
CA LEU A 78 -8.13 4.12 9.10
C LEU A 78 -8.69 5.34 8.40
N THR A 79 -7.87 6.08 7.67
CA THR A 79 -8.27 7.28 6.92
C THR A 79 -9.36 6.96 5.89
N LEU A 80 -9.12 5.96 5.05
CA LEU A 80 -10.06 5.57 4.00
C LEU A 80 -11.35 4.95 4.57
N SER A 81 -11.24 4.21 5.66
CA SER A 81 -12.40 3.57 6.32
C SER A 81 -13.26 4.58 7.09
N ALA A 82 -12.68 5.67 7.54
CA ALA A 82 -13.43 6.77 8.13
C ALA A 82 -14.37 7.46 7.14
N GLY A 83 -14.04 7.40 5.84
CA GLY A 83 -14.83 8.03 4.78
C GLY A 83 -14.12 9.23 4.14
N PHE A 84 -12.87 9.50 4.49
CA PHE A 84 -12.06 10.46 3.74
C PHE A 84 -11.90 9.99 2.30
N GLN A 85 -12.20 10.89 1.37
CA GLN A 85 -11.95 10.62 -0.04
C GLN A 85 -10.48 10.88 -0.34
N GLY A 86 -9.79 9.87 -0.87
CA GLY A 86 -8.37 9.95 -1.22
C GLY A 86 -7.97 8.82 -2.16
N GLY A 87 -6.76 8.93 -2.74
CA GLY A 87 -6.20 7.87 -3.58
C GLY A 87 -5.81 6.66 -2.74
N GLU A 88 -6.28 5.49 -3.14
CA GLU A 88 -5.92 4.21 -2.51
C GLU A 88 -4.60 3.64 -3.10
N VAL A 89 -4.28 4.03 -4.31
CA VAL A 89 -3.17 3.49 -5.12
C VAL A 89 -1.81 4.00 -4.64
N THR A 90 -1.64 5.32 -4.51
CA THR A 90 -0.35 5.90 -4.11
C THR A 90 0.14 5.41 -2.73
N PRO A 91 -0.72 5.29 -1.71
CA PRO A 91 -0.32 4.64 -0.47
C PRO A 91 0.15 3.18 -0.62
N LEU A 92 -0.41 2.40 -1.56
CA LEU A 92 0.06 1.04 -1.83
C LEU A 92 1.49 1.04 -2.36
N PHE A 93 1.82 1.96 -3.26
CA PHE A 93 3.18 2.16 -3.72
C PHE A 93 4.14 2.49 -2.57
N THR A 94 3.74 3.40 -1.70
CA THR A 94 4.54 3.79 -0.53
C THR A 94 4.78 2.61 0.42
N ILE A 95 3.72 1.87 0.75
CA ILE A 95 3.81 0.68 1.60
C ILE A 95 4.74 -0.35 0.96
N GLY A 96 4.61 -0.54 -0.36
CA GLY A 96 5.45 -1.47 -1.12
C GLY A 96 6.91 -1.07 -1.13
N ALA A 97 7.24 0.18 -1.44
CA ALA A 97 8.60 0.68 -1.48
C ALA A 97 9.28 0.60 -0.11
N THR A 98 8.61 1.05 0.95
CA THR A 98 9.18 1.02 2.30
C THR A 98 9.33 -0.41 2.83
N LEU A 99 8.39 -1.30 2.58
CA LEU A 99 8.52 -2.73 2.90
C LEU A 99 9.65 -3.38 2.11
N GLY A 100 9.75 -3.09 0.81
CA GLY A 100 10.82 -3.58 -0.05
C GLY A 100 12.19 -3.13 0.44
N ALA A 101 12.34 -1.87 0.85
CA ALA A 101 13.57 -1.35 1.43
C ALA A 101 13.97 -2.08 2.72
N VAL A 102 13.01 -2.34 3.60
CA VAL A 102 13.25 -3.12 4.83
C VAL A 102 13.70 -4.55 4.52
N LEU A 103 13.04 -5.21 3.58
CA LEU A 103 13.41 -6.56 3.16
C LEU A 103 14.77 -6.59 2.46
N GLY A 104 15.07 -5.59 1.62
CA GLY A 104 16.37 -5.44 0.99
C GLY A 104 17.52 -5.39 2.01
N ASN A 105 17.36 -4.54 3.02
CA ASN A 105 18.33 -4.45 4.12
C ASN A 105 18.43 -5.77 4.91
N LEU A 106 17.33 -6.45 5.15
CA LEU A 106 17.30 -7.71 5.90
C LEU A 106 18.02 -8.85 5.17
N PHE A 107 17.82 -8.94 3.85
CA PHE A 107 18.36 -10.05 3.03
C PHE A 107 19.66 -9.69 2.31
N GLY A 108 20.21 -8.49 2.50
CA GLY A 108 21.43 -8.06 1.83
C GLY A 108 21.28 -7.84 0.32
N ILE A 109 20.06 -7.55 -0.15
CA ILE A 109 19.75 -7.24 -1.53
C ILE A 109 19.81 -5.70 -1.71
N PRO A 110 20.22 -5.18 -2.89
CA PRO A 110 20.20 -3.75 -3.14
C PRO A 110 18.86 -3.11 -2.77
N VAL A 111 18.91 -2.12 -1.87
CA VAL A 111 17.72 -1.53 -1.25
C VAL A 111 16.81 -0.89 -2.29
N GLU A 112 17.39 -0.17 -3.25
CA GLU A 112 16.64 0.49 -4.32
C GLU A 112 15.89 -0.51 -5.19
N LEU A 113 16.55 -1.62 -5.58
CA LEU A 113 15.92 -2.68 -6.36
C LEU A 113 14.78 -3.32 -5.57
N SER A 114 15.03 -3.69 -4.31
CA SER A 114 14.01 -4.31 -3.45
C SER A 114 12.82 -3.39 -3.22
N ALA A 115 13.07 -2.09 -3.07
CA ALA A 115 12.03 -1.08 -2.95
C ALA A 115 11.21 -0.93 -4.23
N ALA A 116 11.84 -0.90 -5.39
CA ALA A 116 11.17 -0.85 -6.69
C ALA A 116 10.28 -2.09 -6.91
N LEU A 117 10.79 -3.28 -6.60
CA LEU A 117 10.03 -4.53 -6.67
C LEU A 117 8.85 -4.54 -5.69
N GLY A 118 9.06 -4.09 -4.46
CA GLY A 118 8.01 -3.93 -3.46
C GLY A 118 6.92 -2.96 -3.89
N TYR A 119 7.33 -1.80 -4.46
CA TYR A 119 6.44 -0.78 -5.01
C TYR A 119 5.43 -1.37 -6.00
N ALA A 120 5.91 -2.09 -7.02
CA ALA A 120 5.06 -2.70 -8.04
C ALA A 120 4.25 -3.88 -7.49
N ALA A 121 4.86 -4.77 -6.70
CA ALA A 121 4.23 -5.99 -6.19
C ALA A 121 3.08 -5.71 -5.21
N VAL A 122 3.22 -4.75 -4.31
CA VAL A 122 2.16 -4.40 -3.35
C VAL A 122 1.01 -3.71 -4.06
N PHE A 123 1.28 -2.85 -5.04
CA PHE A 123 0.26 -2.28 -5.90
C PHE A 123 -0.50 -3.37 -6.66
N GLY A 124 0.21 -4.24 -7.39
CA GLY A 124 -0.41 -5.33 -8.15
C GLY A 124 -1.26 -6.25 -7.30
N GLY A 125 -0.77 -6.59 -6.09
CA GLY A 125 -1.52 -7.39 -5.13
C GLY A 125 -2.71 -6.65 -4.51
N GLY A 126 -2.65 -5.34 -4.32
CA GLY A 126 -3.76 -4.55 -3.77
C GLY A 126 -4.87 -4.27 -4.78
N THR A 127 -4.50 -4.09 -6.03
CA THR A 127 -5.43 -3.80 -7.13
C THR A 127 -5.89 -5.04 -7.88
N ASN A 128 -5.29 -6.19 -7.62
CA ASN A 128 -5.49 -7.44 -8.37
C ASN A 128 -5.24 -7.25 -9.88
N THR A 129 -4.12 -6.60 -10.22
CA THR A 129 -3.71 -6.33 -11.61
C THR A 129 -2.28 -6.81 -11.81
N LEU A 130 -2.09 -7.76 -12.74
CA LEU A 130 -0.77 -8.29 -13.03
C LEU A 130 0.00 -7.40 -14.01
N LEU A 131 -0.52 -7.24 -15.21
CA LEU A 131 0.20 -6.54 -16.28
C LEU A 131 0.45 -5.07 -15.94
N ALA A 132 -0.55 -4.37 -15.39
CA ALA A 132 -0.38 -2.98 -15.00
C ALA A 132 0.77 -2.79 -13.98
N ALA A 133 0.89 -3.69 -13.01
CA ALA A 133 1.96 -3.63 -12.02
C ALA A 133 3.36 -3.83 -12.65
N ILE A 134 3.47 -4.78 -13.59
CA ILE A 134 4.73 -5.05 -14.30
C ILE A 134 5.15 -3.84 -15.13
N PHE A 135 4.24 -3.31 -15.94
CA PHE A 135 4.54 -2.18 -16.82
C PHE A 135 4.82 -0.88 -16.05
N ILE A 136 4.08 -0.60 -14.96
CA ILE A 136 4.37 0.54 -14.09
C ILE A 136 5.77 0.42 -13.48
N GLY A 137 6.16 -0.78 -13.04
CA GLY A 137 7.51 -1.02 -12.53
C GLY A 137 8.57 -0.74 -13.60
N GLY A 138 8.39 -1.24 -14.82
CA GLY A 138 9.32 -1.01 -15.93
C GLY A 138 9.38 0.45 -16.37
N GLU A 139 8.26 1.15 -16.41
CA GLU A 139 8.18 2.56 -16.81
C GLU A 139 8.86 3.49 -15.80
N ILE A 140 8.68 3.24 -14.51
CA ILE A 140 9.21 4.12 -13.44
C ILE A 140 10.68 3.82 -13.15
N PHE A 141 11.07 2.54 -13.12
CA PHE A 141 12.40 2.12 -12.64
C PHE A 141 13.32 1.60 -13.73
N GLY A 142 12.85 1.47 -14.96
CA GLY A 142 13.60 1.02 -16.11
C GLY A 142 13.22 -0.37 -16.61
N TYR A 143 13.18 -0.51 -17.93
CA TYR A 143 12.77 -1.76 -18.59
C TYR A 143 13.80 -2.88 -18.46
N ASP A 144 15.05 -2.57 -18.12
CA ASP A 144 16.10 -3.57 -17.86
C ASP A 144 15.75 -4.49 -16.67
N TYR A 145 14.92 -3.97 -15.76
CA TYR A 145 14.45 -4.71 -14.59
C TYR A 145 13.13 -5.49 -14.82
N MET A 146 12.57 -5.48 -16.03
CA MET A 146 11.30 -6.14 -16.36
C MET A 146 11.22 -7.61 -15.94
N PRO A 147 12.27 -8.45 -16.12
CA PRO A 147 12.23 -9.85 -15.68
C PRO A 147 11.96 -9.97 -14.16
N TYR A 148 12.56 -9.09 -13.35
CA TYR A 148 12.34 -9.09 -11.90
C TYR A 148 10.92 -8.64 -11.53
N PHE A 149 10.39 -7.60 -12.19
CA PHE A 149 9.01 -7.19 -12.01
C PHE A 149 8.03 -8.27 -12.39
N PHE A 150 8.28 -8.97 -13.50
CA PHE A 150 7.45 -10.09 -13.94
C PHE A 150 7.38 -11.18 -12.87
N ILE A 151 8.51 -11.62 -12.31
CA ILE A 151 8.58 -12.67 -11.30
C ILE A 151 7.84 -12.22 -10.02
N VAL A 152 8.17 -11.04 -9.51
CA VAL A 152 7.64 -10.60 -8.20
C VAL A 152 6.16 -10.23 -8.28
N CYS A 153 5.72 -9.57 -9.35
CA CYS A 153 4.30 -9.23 -9.55
C CYS A 153 3.46 -10.49 -9.81
N THR A 154 3.98 -11.47 -10.57
CA THR A 154 3.30 -12.76 -10.78
C THR A 154 3.14 -13.50 -9.45
N ALA A 155 4.19 -13.59 -8.65
CA ALA A 155 4.10 -14.17 -7.31
C ALA A 155 3.08 -13.41 -6.44
N ALA A 156 3.12 -12.08 -6.42
CA ALA A 156 2.17 -11.27 -5.68
C ALA A 156 0.72 -11.51 -6.13
N TYR A 157 0.50 -11.63 -7.42
CA TYR A 157 -0.82 -11.88 -8.01
C TYR A 157 -1.38 -13.26 -7.65
N VAL A 158 -0.56 -14.32 -7.77
CA VAL A 158 -0.95 -15.70 -7.42
C VAL A 158 -1.34 -15.82 -5.95
N PHE A 159 -0.54 -15.23 -5.06
CA PHE A 159 -0.81 -15.27 -3.61
C PHE A 159 -1.88 -14.28 -3.14
N ASN A 160 -2.38 -13.42 -4.01
CA ASN A 160 -3.38 -12.40 -3.65
C ASN A 160 -4.79 -12.98 -3.38
N ARG A 161 -5.10 -14.20 -3.85
CA ARG A 161 -6.40 -14.86 -3.67
C ARG A 161 -7.59 -14.00 -4.15
N ASN A 162 -7.42 -13.30 -5.26
CA ASN A 162 -8.46 -12.43 -5.85
C ASN A 162 -8.96 -11.30 -4.94
N SER A 163 -8.16 -10.85 -3.99
CA SER A 163 -8.48 -9.66 -3.20
C SER A 163 -8.21 -8.39 -4.01
N SER A 164 -9.10 -7.39 -3.94
CA SER A 164 -8.92 -6.11 -4.62
C SER A 164 -9.51 -4.96 -3.80
N ILE A 165 -8.86 -3.79 -3.85
CA ILE A 165 -9.39 -2.53 -3.32
C ILE A 165 -10.62 -2.07 -4.12
N TYR A 166 -10.77 -2.50 -5.37
CA TYR A 166 -11.88 -2.13 -6.23
C TYR A 166 -13.08 -3.04 -6.02
N SER A 167 -14.10 -2.56 -5.31
CA SER A 167 -15.30 -3.32 -4.98
C SER A 167 -16.14 -3.76 -6.19
N ARG A 168 -15.97 -3.09 -7.33
CA ARG A 168 -16.71 -3.39 -8.58
C ARG A 168 -15.91 -4.23 -9.56
N GLN A 169 -14.69 -4.62 -9.24
CA GLN A 169 -13.89 -5.48 -10.11
C GLN A 169 -14.55 -6.86 -10.20
N LYS A 170 -14.91 -7.27 -11.43
CA LYS A 170 -15.39 -8.63 -11.67
C LYS A 170 -14.20 -9.58 -11.64
N LEU A 171 -14.18 -10.44 -10.65
CA LEU A 171 -13.17 -11.48 -10.53
C LEU A 171 -13.59 -12.67 -11.36
N THR A 172 -12.73 -13.13 -12.27
CA THR A 172 -12.97 -14.36 -13.03
C THR A 172 -12.82 -15.51 -12.04
N LYS A 173 -13.92 -16.25 -11.81
CA LYS A 173 -13.88 -17.48 -11.02
C LYS A 173 -13.18 -18.57 -11.85
N TYR A 174 -11.85 -18.58 -11.85
CA TYR A 174 -11.12 -19.81 -12.08
C TYR A 174 -10.95 -20.48 -10.73
N SER A 175 -11.83 -21.45 -10.43
CA SER A 175 -11.56 -22.44 -9.41
C SER A 175 -10.47 -23.36 -9.96
N ILE A 176 -9.26 -23.22 -9.46
CA ILE A 176 -8.24 -24.28 -9.49
C ILE A 176 -8.42 -25.12 -8.24
#